data_88e3059bdfb6466290b4cbb950690576
#
_entry.id   88e3059bdfb6466290b4cbb950690576
#
_cell.length_a   1.000
_cell.length_b   1.000
_cell.length_c   1.000
_cell.angle_alpha   90.00
_cell.angle_beta   90.00
_cell.angle_gamma   90.00
#
_symmetry.space_group_name_H-M   'P 1'
#
loop_
_entity.id
_entity.type
_entity.pdbx_description
1 polymer ?
#
loop_
_entity_poly.entity_id
_entity_poly.type
_entity_poly.pdbx_seq_one_letter_code
_entity_poly.pdbx_strand_id
1 'polypeptide(L)'
;MTQMPCPRMDCAVDAAMSVFEGRWKSVILCRMMREDRPLRFKELAEGIDGISARILTKQLKEMESDHLIVRREYAESPPRVEYSLTDRGRSLGPILKAIAEWGRENMFLNRVTFDVTGSPSE
;
A
#
# COMPACT_ATOMS: atom_id res chain seq x y z
N MET A 1 12.63 -9.17 24.02
CA MET A 1 11.45 -9.29 24.77
C MET A 1 10.22 -9.22 23.89
N THR A 2 9.30 -9.92 24.29
CA THR A 2 8.10 -9.95 23.53
C THR A 2 7.09 -8.99 24.08
N GLN A 3 6.59 -8.18 23.26
CA GLN A 3 5.56 -7.27 23.60
C GLN A 3 4.26 -8.02 23.73
N MET A 4 3.60 -7.85 24.84
CA MET A 4 2.27 -8.41 24.97
C MET A 4 1.35 -7.70 24.03
N PRO A 5 0.76 -8.41 23.09
CA PRO A 5 -0.18 -7.74 22.20
C PRO A 5 -1.43 -7.34 22.97
N CYS A 6 -1.97 -6.22 22.58
CA CYS A 6 -3.25 -5.81 23.09
C CYS A 6 -4.30 -6.74 22.50
N PRO A 7 -5.11 -7.39 23.32
CA PRO A 7 -6.08 -8.35 22.80
C PRO A 7 -7.30 -7.69 22.16
N ARG A 8 -7.46 -6.39 22.30
CA ARG A 8 -8.64 -5.72 21.79
C ARG A 8 -8.50 -5.44 20.31
N MET A 9 -9.63 -5.42 19.65
CA MET A 9 -9.67 -5.16 18.22
C MET A 9 -9.11 -3.79 17.87
N ASP A 10 -9.39 -2.78 18.66
CA ASP A 10 -8.94 -1.43 18.36
C ASP A 10 -7.42 -1.31 18.41
N CYS A 11 -6.76 -2.01 19.32
CA CYS A 11 -5.30 -1.99 19.37
C CYS A 11 -4.69 -2.62 18.13
N ALA A 12 -5.25 -3.75 17.71
CA ALA A 12 -4.75 -4.46 16.54
C ALA A 12 -4.98 -3.64 15.28
N VAL A 13 -6.15 -3.00 15.19
CA VAL A 13 -6.45 -2.15 14.05
C VAL A 13 -5.48 -0.97 13.99
N ASP A 14 -5.26 -0.33 15.12
CA ASP A 14 -4.35 0.81 15.17
C ASP A 14 -2.94 0.41 14.73
N ALA A 15 -2.46 -0.72 15.23
CA ALA A 15 -1.13 -1.22 14.87
C ALA A 15 -1.06 -1.54 13.38
N ALA A 16 -2.09 -2.17 12.84
CA ALA A 16 -2.10 -2.52 11.42
C ALA A 16 -2.17 -1.28 10.55
N MET A 17 -2.96 -0.30 10.96
CA MET A 17 -3.10 0.91 10.15
C MET A 17 -1.82 1.71 10.10
N SER A 18 -0.91 1.51 11.04
CA SER A 18 0.35 2.23 11.01
C SER A 18 1.18 1.91 9.77
N VAL A 19 0.99 0.74 9.16
CA VAL A 19 1.71 0.42 7.93
C VAL A 19 1.14 1.14 6.71
N PHE A 20 -0.03 1.75 6.86
CA PHE A 20 -0.67 2.50 5.78
C PHE A 20 -0.62 4.00 6.02
N GLU A 21 0.17 4.44 6.98
CA GLU A 21 0.21 5.86 7.30
C GLU A 21 0.46 6.70 6.08
N GLY A 22 -0.29 7.80 5.99
CA GLY A 22 -0.17 8.70 4.87
C GLY A 22 -0.99 8.22 3.70
N ARG A 23 -0.84 8.95 2.62
CA ARG A 23 -1.66 8.75 1.45
C ARG A 23 -1.15 7.67 0.51
N TRP A 24 0.17 7.45 0.51
CA TRP A 24 0.79 6.79 -0.63
C TRP A 24 1.09 5.31 -0.45
N LYS A 25 1.27 4.84 0.78
CA LYS A 25 1.74 3.47 0.99
C LYS A 25 0.78 2.43 0.45
N SER A 26 -0.52 2.62 0.70
CA SER A 26 -1.50 1.66 0.20
C SER A 26 -1.53 1.65 -1.33
N VAL A 27 -1.39 2.83 -1.94
CA VAL A 27 -1.39 2.92 -3.40
C VAL A 27 -0.17 2.21 -3.98
N ILE A 28 1.00 2.39 -3.36
CA ILE A 28 2.21 1.72 -3.80
C ILE A 28 2.07 0.21 -3.67
N LEU A 29 1.54 -0.25 -2.54
CA LEU A 29 1.32 -1.68 -2.34
C LEU A 29 0.39 -2.26 -3.40
N CYS A 30 -0.70 -1.56 -3.68
CA CYS A 30 -1.64 -2.02 -4.69
C CYS A 30 -0.98 -2.13 -6.06
N ARG A 31 -0.14 -1.14 -6.40
CA ARG A 31 0.58 -1.16 -7.66
C ARG A 31 1.49 -2.38 -7.74
N MET A 32 2.23 -2.64 -6.68
CA MET A 32 3.17 -3.75 -6.66
C MET A 32 2.45 -5.09 -6.70
N MET A 33 1.31 -5.19 -6.04
CA MET A 33 0.52 -6.44 -6.07
C MET A 33 -0.08 -6.70 -7.45
N ARG A 34 -0.53 -5.64 -8.11
CA ARG A 34 -1.12 -5.79 -9.43
C ARG A 34 -0.11 -6.28 -10.45
N GLU A 35 1.12 -5.77 -10.38
CA GLU A 35 2.14 -6.18 -11.33
C GLU A 35 2.74 -7.53 -10.97
N ASP A 36 2.82 -7.84 -9.70
CA ASP A 36 3.32 -9.12 -9.18
C ASP A 36 4.67 -9.52 -9.75
N ARG A 37 5.55 -8.56 -9.83
CA ARG A 37 6.93 -8.76 -10.27
C ARG A 37 7.80 -7.65 -9.71
N PRO A 38 9.11 -7.81 -9.71
CA PRO A 38 9.98 -6.71 -9.29
C PRO A 38 9.77 -5.50 -10.19
N LEU A 39 9.76 -4.33 -9.59
CA LEU A 39 9.54 -3.08 -10.30
C LEU A 39 10.69 -2.13 -10.02
N ARG A 40 11.06 -1.38 -11.04
CA ARG A 40 12.07 -0.35 -10.90
C ARG A 40 11.40 0.93 -10.40
N PHE A 41 12.23 1.81 -9.85
CA PHE A 41 11.73 3.09 -9.35
C PHE A 41 10.91 3.82 -10.40
N LYS A 42 11.43 3.87 -11.61
CA LYS A 42 10.74 4.58 -12.70
C LYS A 42 9.37 3.99 -12.99
N GLU A 43 9.30 2.65 -12.97
CA GLU A 43 8.02 1.98 -13.21
C GLU A 43 7.01 2.31 -12.10
N LEU A 44 7.48 2.35 -10.87
CA LEU A 44 6.60 2.74 -9.76
C LEU A 44 6.15 4.18 -9.89
N ALA A 45 7.07 5.07 -10.21
CA ALA A 45 6.75 6.48 -10.33
C ALA A 45 5.75 6.74 -11.44
N GLU A 46 5.91 6.06 -12.57
CA GLU A 46 5.03 6.25 -13.71
C GLU A 46 3.65 5.66 -13.49
N GLY A 47 3.55 4.67 -12.62
CA GLY A 47 2.29 4.01 -12.37
C GLY A 47 1.44 4.66 -11.29
N ILE A 48 1.91 5.73 -10.69
CA ILE A 48 1.19 6.38 -9.59
C ILE A 48 1.09 7.87 -9.89
N ASP A 49 -0.13 8.28 -10.23
CA ASP A 49 -0.35 9.68 -10.60
C ASP A 49 -0.08 10.61 -9.43
N GLY A 50 0.66 11.65 -9.70
CA GLY A 50 0.85 12.72 -8.74
C GLY A 50 1.91 12.50 -7.70
N ILE A 51 2.60 11.35 -7.72
CA ILE A 51 3.64 11.11 -6.73
C ILE A 51 4.96 11.71 -7.23
N SER A 52 5.64 12.46 -6.38
CA SER A 52 6.95 12.98 -6.73
C SER A 52 8.02 11.95 -6.42
N ALA A 53 9.18 12.10 -7.07
CA ALA A 53 10.29 11.20 -6.81
C ALA A 53 10.71 11.26 -5.35
N ARG A 54 10.66 12.43 -4.76
CA ARG A 54 11.05 12.62 -3.37
C ARG A 54 10.10 11.86 -2.44
N ILE A 55 8.80 11.97 -2.68
CA ILE A 55 7.81 11.27 -1.87
C ILE A 55 7.94 9.77 -2.04
N LEU A 56 8.08 9.31 -3.29
CA LEU A 56 8.22 7.89 -3.54
C LEU A 56 9.44 7.32 -2.84
N THR A 57 10.56 8.02 -2.91
CA THR A 57 11.78 7.59 -2.24
C THR A 57 11.55 7.43 -0.74
N LYS A 58 10.89 8.42 -0.14
CA LYS A 58 10.62 8.39 1.29
C LYS A 58 9.73 7.22 1.65
N GLN A 59 8.65 7.05 0.89
CA GLN A 59 7.70 5.98 1.18
C GLN A 59 8.33 4.61 1.02
N LEU A 60 9.14 4.43 -0.01
CA LEU A 60 9.79 3.14 -0.23
C LEU A 60 10.75 2.80 0.89
N LYS A 61 11.47 3.79 1.41
CA LYS A 61 12.37 3.56 2.53
C LYS A 61 11.61 3.13 3.78
N GLU A 62 10.47 3.76 4.04
CA GLU A 62 9.66 3.40 5.19
C GLU A 62 9.08 2.01 5.05
N MET A 63 8.61 1.68 3.84
CA MET A 63 8.05 0.35 3.58
C MET A 63 9.12 -0.73 3.68
N GLU A 64 10.32 -0.43 3.25
CA GLU A 64 11.43 -1.36 3.39
C GLU A 64 11.76 -1.56 4.87
N SER A 65 11.77 -0.48 5.64
CA SER A 65 12.00 -0.54 7.07
C SER A 65 10.95 -1.38 7.79
N ASP A 66 9.72 -1.35 7.30
CA ASP A 66 8.63 -2.15 7.84
C ASP A 66 8.60 -3.57 7.30
N HIS A 67 9.59 -3.93 6.50
CA HIS A 67 9.72 -5.26 5.91
C HIS A 67 8.55 -5.64 5.00
N LEU A 68 7.93 -4.66 4.39
CA LEU A 68 6.86 -4.92 3.41
C LEU A 68 7.41 -5.14 2.02
N ILE A 69 8.55 -4.52 1.74
CA ILE A 69 9.21 -4.64 0.45
C ILE A 69 10.70 -4.84 0.68
N VAL A 70 11.35 -5.33 -0.34
CA VAL A 70 12.80 -5.48 -0.36
C VAL A 70 13.34 -4.73 -1.57
N ARG A 71 14.45 -4.04 -1.34
CA ARG A 71 15.18 -3.34 -2.39
C ARG A 71 16.38 -4.18 -2.77
N ARG A 72 16.51 -4.47 -4.04
CA ARG A 72 17.63 -5.28 -4.52
C ARG A 72 18.40 -4.51 -5.57
N GLU A 73 19.70 -4.42 -5.34
CA GLU A 73 20.58 -3.71 -6.25
C GLU A 73 21.41 -4.72 -7.04
N TYR A 74 21.48 -4.51 -8.35
CA TYR A 74 22.24 -5.38 -9.23
C TYR A 74 23.44 -4.62 -9.73
N ALA A 75 24.60 -5.30 -9.68
CA ALA A 75 25.85 -4.70 -10.13
C ALA A 75 25.90 -4.76 -11.65
N GLU A 76 25.38 -3.72 -12.25
CA GLU A 76 25.37 -3.58 -13.70
C GLU A 76 25.85 -2.17 -14.04
N SER A 77 26.01 -1.90 -15.31
CA SER A 77 26.40 -0.58 -15.77
C SER A 77 25.40 -0.10 -16.82
N PRO A 78 24.47 0.78 -16.44
CA PRO A 78 24.33 1.42 -15.11
C PRO A 78 23.73 0.47 -14.09
N PRO A 79 23.87 0.76 -12.81
CA PRO A 79 23.30 -0.08 -11.75
C PRO A 79 21.80 -0.18 -11.87
N ARG A 80 21.26 -1.33 -11.55
CA ARG A 80 19.83 -1.56 -11.59
C ARG A 80 19.35 -1.83 -10.17
N VAL A 81 18.25 -1.16 -9.79
CA VAL A 81 17.61 -1.35 -8.51
C VAL A 81 16.17 -1.79 -8.74
N GLU A 82 15.75 -2.83 -8.04
CA GLU A 82 14.40 -3.33 -8.15
C GLU A 82 13.78 -3.44 -6.77
N TYR A 83 12.47 -3.25 -6.71
CA TYR A 83 11.68 -3.37 -5.50
C TYR A 83 10.69 -4.49 -5.66
N SER A 84 10.57 -5.32 -4.64
CA SER A 84 9.66 -6.47 -4.65
C SER A 84 8.94 -6.56 -3.32
N LEU A 85 7.75 -7.15 -3.35
CA LEU A 85 7.03 -7.42 -2.11
C LEU A 85 7.70 -8.57 -1.37
N THR A 86 7.74 -8.45 -0.05
CA THR A 86 8.09 -9.57 0.81
C THR A 86 6.85 -10.42 1.05
N ASP A 87 7.02 -11.57 1.69
CA ASP A 87 5.86 -12.36 2.10
C ASP A 87 4.96 -11.57 3.03
N ARG A 88 5.58 -10.80 3.92
CA ARG A 88 4.82 -9.93 4.81
C ARG A 88 4.01 -8.90 4.03
N GLY A 89 4.62 -8.29 3.01
CA GLY A 89 3.90 -7.36 2.16
C GLY A 89 2.76 -8.02 1.42
N ARG A 90 3.00 -9.23 0.89
CA ARG A 90 1.96 -9.95 0.16
C ARG A 90 0.79 -10.34 1.06
N SER A 91 1.05 -10.53 2.35
CA SER A 91 -0.01 -10.92 3.28
C SER A 91 -1.07 -9.83 3.43
N LEU A 92 -0.77 -8.60 3.01
CA LEU A 92 -1.75 -7.52 3.02
C LEU A 92 -2.69 -7.57 1.82
N GLY A 93 -2.42 -8.44 0.85
CA GLY A 93 -3.24 -8.51 -0.36
C GLY A 93 -4.72 -8.74 -0.11
N PRO A 94 -5.09 -9.78 0.64
CA PRO A 94 -6.51 -10.01 0.91
C PRO A 94 -7.15 -8.86 1.68
N ILE A 95 -6.40 -8.22 2.56
CA ILE A 95 -6.89 -7.09 3.34
C ILE A 95 -7.15 -5.90 2.43
N LEU A 96 -6.21 -5.58 1.56
CA LEU A 96 -6.38 -4.49 0.62
C LEU A 96 -7.51 -4.76 -0.35
N LYS A 97 -7.67 -6.02 -0.74
CA LYS A 97 -8.79 -6.40 -1.61
C LYS A 97 -10.12 -6.11 -0.93
N ALA A 98 -10.24 -6.48 0.34
CA ALA A 98 -11.46 -6.22 1.09
C ALA A 98 -11.73 -4.72 1.23
N ILE A 99 -10.69 -3.95 1.49
CA ILE A 99 -10.81 -2.51 1.58
C ILE A 99 -11.26 -1.94 0.22
N ALA A 100 -10.68 -2.44 -0.86
CA ALA A 100 -11.03 -1.97 -2.20
C ALA A 100 -12.49 -2.26 -2.51
N GLU A 101 -12.97 -3.44 -2.13
CA GLU A 101 -14.37 -3.79 -2.37
C GLU A 101 -15.29 -2.85 -1.60
N TRP A 102 -14.96 -2.60 -0.35
CA TRP A 102 -15.74 -1.68 0.45
C TRP A 102 -15.73 -0.27 -0.17
N GLY A 103 -14.57 0.16 -0.62
CA GLY A 103 -14.43 1.48 -1.22
C GLY A 103 -15.23 1.63 -2.50
N ARG A 104 -15.20 0.60 -3.36
CA ARG A 104 -15.97 0.66 -4.59
C ARG A 104 -17.46 0.72 -4.32
N GLU A 105 -17.92 -0.02 -3.33
CA GLU A 105 -19.34 -0.08 -3.03
C GLU A 105 -19.84 1.17 -2.32
N ASN A 106 -18.98 1.82 -1.55
CA ASN A 106 -19.42 2.91 -0.69
C ASN A 106 -18.95 4.27 -1.14
N MET A 107 -17.86 4.34 -1.93
CA MET A 107 -17.26 5.62 -2.27
C MET A 107 -17.35 5.98 -3.73
N PHE A 108 -17.28 4.97 -4.62
CA PHE A 108 -17.18 5.22 -6.04
C PHE A 108 -18.30 4.60 -6.86
N LEU A 109 -19.09 3.75 -6.26
CA LEU A 109 -20.05 2.96 -6.98
C LEU A 109 -20.95 3.86 -7.81
N ASN A 110 -20.79 3.79 -9.13
CA ASN A 110 -21.60 4.53 -10.08
C ASN A 110 -21.67 6.02 -9.80
N ARG A 111 -20.68 6.54 -9.10
CA ARG A 111 -20.64 7.94 -8.71
C ARG A 111 -21.84 8.33 -7.89
N VAL A 112 -22.37 7.41 -7.15
CA VAL A 112 -23.51 7.65 -6.30
C VAL A 112 -23.04 8.42 -5.08
N THR A 113 -23.79 9.45 -4.72
CA THR A 113 -23.56 10.15 -3.46
C THR A 113 -24.49 9.55 -2.42
N PHE A 114 -24.11 9.70 -1.18
CA PHE A 114 -24.93 9.21 -0.07
C PHE A 114 -25.60 10.37 0.62
N ASP A 115 -26.84 10.15 1.00
CA ASP A 115 -27.55 11.13 1.79
C ASP A 115 -27.11 11.02 3.25
N VAL A 116 -27.77 11.78 4.11
CA VAL A 116 -27.36 11.85 5.51
C VAL A 116 -27.58 10.53 6.26
N THR A 117 -28.34 9.62 5.70
CA THR A 117 -28.55 8.31 6.33
C THR A 117 -27.58 7.26 5.85
N GLY A 118 -26.76 7.62 4.88
CA GLY A 118 -25.83 6.66 4.29
C GLY A 118 -26.39 5.89 3.13
N SER A 119 -27.62 6.17 2.73
CA SER A 119 -28.23 5.51 1.58
C SER A 119 -27.79 6.20 0.30
N PRO A 120 -27.63 5.44 -0.80
CA PRO A 120 -27.25 6.08 -2.06
C PRO A 120 -28.38 6.99 -2.53
N SER A 121 -28.01 8.18 -2.95
CA SER A 121 -28.98 9.08 -3.54
C SER A 121 -29.06 8.83 -5.04
N GLU A 122 -30.16 9.12 -5.61
CA GLU A 122 -30.39 8.84 -7.01
C GLU A 122 -30.17 9.98 -7.94
#